data_c4492d8e6f61141ec649855fcade4cc4
#
_entry.id   c4492d8e6f61141ec649855fcade4cc4
#
_cell.length_a   1.000
_cell.length_b   1.000
_cell.length_c   1.000
_cell.angle_alpha   90.00
_cell.angle_beta   90.00
_cell.angle_gamma   90.00
#
_symmetry.space_group_name_H-M   'P 1'
#
loop_
_entity.id
_entity.type
_entity.pdbx_description
1 polymer ?
#
loop_
_entity_poly.entity_id
_entity_poly.type
_entity_poly.pdbx_seq_one_letter_code
_entity_poly.pdbx_strand_id
1 'polypeptide(L)'
;RPGPTLLIFGAVHGNETCGTEALTKLIGHLETGEIALQKGSLVVVPIANPLAYAEKKRYLKDNLNRIFRPSSAPTSDEARFANILCRLVDRCDAFLDIHSITAAGDPFLYIDFPTPRNRAWAKTMPVHHAIVGWPELYKKMRRLKRAYDSTTYAHKKRKDCLLIECGQHSDIEAPAIAYQAILNSLYHFGLVKGRASRHSYKEIVMKAGYFRQHQKDHFPQNWKDHEPIRKGEVLIREANGSVIKAPFDGVIIMPKATAPVGDDWLYLGRVLRP
;
A
#
# COMPACT_ATOMS: atom_id res chain seq x y z
N ARG A 1 -6.78 -4.18 29.42
CA ARG A 1 -8.03 -3.39 29.50
C ARG A 1 -8.75 -3.44 28.16
N PRO A 2 -10.11 -3.34 28.10
CA PRO A 2 -10.84 -3.27 26.84
C PRO A 2 -10.37 -2.11 25.96
N GLY A 3 -10.37 -2.31 24.64
CA GLY A 3 -9.93 -1.33 23.65
C GLY A 3 -9.96 -1.92 22.24
N PRO A 4 -9.60 -1.15 21.22
CA PRO A 4 -9.62 -1.64 19.85
C PRO A 4 -8.53 -2.68 19.58
N THR A 5 -8.79 -3.54 18.60
CA THR A 5 -7.81 -4.47 18.03
C THR A 5 -7.21 -3.86 16.77
N LEU A 6 -5.92 -3.57 16.81
CA LEU A 6 -5.15 -3.13 15.64
C LEU A 6 -4.45 -4.33 15.01
N LEU A 7 -4.69 -4.55 13.73
CA LEU A 7 -4.01 -5.55 12.91
C LEU A 7 -3.01 -4.87 11.97
N ILE A 8 -1.80 -5.41 11.89
CA ILE A 8 -0.75 -4.87 11.01
C ILE A 8 -0.14 -6.00 10.18
N PHE A 9 -0.06 -5.79 8.86
CA PHE A 9 0.64 -6.70 7.96
C PHE A 9 1.93 -6.08 7.43
N GLY A 10 2.96 -6.93 7.30
CA GLY A 10 4.14 -6.71 6.48
C GLY A 10 4.26 -7.82 5.43
N ALA A 11 5.05 -7.57 4.40
CA ALA A 11 5.37 -8.52 3.32
C ALA A 11 4.16 -9.25 2.72
N VAL A 12 3.08 -8.51 2.40
CA VAL A 12 1.99 -8.99 1.52
C VAL A 12 2.55 -9.27 0.12
N HIS A 13 3.51 -8.46 -0.32
CA HIS A 13 4.42 -8.80 -1.40
C HIS A 13 5.77 -9.22 -0.80
N GLY A 14 6.29 -10.39 -1.20
CA GLY A 14 7.42 -11.00 -0.52
C GLY A 14 8.76 -10.24 -0.66
N ASN A 15 8.90 -9.38 -1.67
CA ASN A 15 10.08 -8.53 -1.86
C ASN A 15 10.00 -7.16 -1.15
N GLU A 16 8.95 -6.89 -0.38
CA GLU A 16 8.71 -5.64 0.34
C GLU A 16 8.99 -5.85 1.83
N THR A 17 10.27 -5.73 2.25
CA THR A 17 10.74 -6.20 3.58
C THR A 17 10.63 -5.16 4.69
N CYS A 18 10.45 -3.87 4.37
CA CYS A 18 10.45 -2.79 5.36
C CYS A 18 9.45 -3.00 6.50
N GLY A 19 8.24 -3.50 6.17
CA GLY A 19 7.22 -3.83 7.16
C GLY A 19 7.63 -4.99 8.07
N THR A 20 8.28 -6.02 7.52
CA THR A 20 8.81 -7.16 8.29
C THR A 20 9.85 -6.72 9.30
N GLU A 21 10.80 -5.89 8.87
CA GLU A 21 11.87 -5.36 9.73
C GLU A 21 11.31 -4.49 10.86
N ALA A 22 10.38 -3.59 10.51
CA ALA A 22 9.71 -2.72 11.49
C ALA A 22 8.89 -3.51 12.52
N LEU A 23 8.14 -4.53 12.09
CA LEU A 23 7.35 -5.38 12.97
C LEU A 23 8.21 -6.28 13.84
N THR A 24 9.33 -6.79 13.32
CA THR A 24 10.30 -7.56 14.11
C THR A 24 10.90 -6.69 15.23
N LYS A 25 11.27 -5.44 14.92
CA LYS A 25 11.73 -4.47 15.92
C LYS A 25 10.66 -4.19 16.97
N LEU A 26 9.40 -3.99 16.56
CA LEU A 26 8.27 -3.78 17.48
C LEU A 26 8.10 -4.96 18.45
N ILE A 27 8.14 -6.19 17.93
CA ILE A 27 8.03 -7.42 18.73
C ILE A 27 9.14 -7.43 19.81
N GLY A 28 10.38 -7.14 19.44
CA GLY A 28 11.48 -7.05 20.41
C GLY A 28 11.25 -6.02 21.51
N HIS A 29 10.73 -4.83 21.17
CA HIS A 29 10.40 -3.80 22.18
C HIS A 29 9.22 -4.18 23.07
N LEU A 30 8.28 -4.98 22.57
CA LEU A 30 7.18 -5.52 23.39
C LEU A 30 7.68 -6.61 24.35
N GLU A 31 8.56 -7.50 23.89
CA GLU A 31 9.15 -8.58 24.68
C GLU A 31 10.06 -8.06 25.79
N THR A 32 10.81 -7.00 25.54
CA THR A 32 11.68 -6.35 26.54
C THR A 32 10.93 -5.43 27.49
N GLY A 33 9.63 -5.14 27.22
CA GLY A 33 8.82 -4.21 28.01
C GLY A 33 9.13 -2.73 27.74
N GLU A 34 9.99 -2.40 26.76
CA GLU A 34 10.23 -1.02 26.33
C GLU A 34 8.96 -0.37 25.80
N ILE A 35 8.11 -1.16 25.14
CA ILE A 35 6.73 -0.78 24.77
C ILE A 35 5.76 -1.70 25.48
N ALA A 36 4.77 -1.12 26.18
CA ALA A 36 3.74 -1.87 26.90
C ALA A 36 2.34 -1.45 26.46
N LEU A 37 1.51 -2.43 26.11
CA LEU A 37 0.09 -2.19 25.78
C LEU A 37 -0.67 -1.77 27.04
N GLN A 38 -1.40 -0.67 26.95
CA GLN A 38 -2.22 -0.13 28.04
C GLN A 38 -3.68 -0.63 27.98
N LYS A 39 -4.17 -0.84 26.75
CA LYS A 39 -5.52 -1.31 26.46
C LYS A 39 -5.59 -1.91 25.05
N GLY A 40 -6.70 -2.60 24.74
CA GLY A 40 -6.94 -3.19 23.42
C GLY A 40 -6.03 -4.38 23.13
N SER A 41 -5.92 -4.70 21.85
CA SER A 41 -5.13 -5.82 21.35
C SER A 41 -4.33 -5.39 20.12
N LEU A 42 -3.14 -5.96 19.98
CA LEU A 42 -2.31 -5.82 18.81
C LEU A 42 -2.09 -7.20 18.18
N VAL A 43 -2.40 -7.33 16.90
CA VAL A 43 -2.12 -8.51 16.09
C VAL A 43 -1.17 -8.11 14.98
N VAL A 44 -0.04 -8.79 14.87
CA VAL A 44 0.97 -8.52 13.85
C VAL A 44 1.23 -9.75 13.00
N VAL A 45 1.36 -9.54 11.71
CA VAL A 45 1.77 -10.54 10.73
C VAL A 45 2.97 -9.99 9.98
N PRO A 46 4.20 -10.24 10.48
CA PRO A 46 5.41 -9.68 9.86
C PRO A 46 5.64 -10.13 8.43
N ILE A 47 5.20 -11.33 8.08
CA ILE A 47 5.35 -11.91 6.74
C ILE A 47 4.00 -12.53 6.32
N ALA A 48 3.20 -11.76 5.57
CA ALA A 48 1.87 -12.20 5.12
C ALA A 48 1.94 -13.20 3.94
N ASN A 49 3.01 -13.16 3.13
CA ASN A 49 3.26 -14.08 2.03
C ASN A 49 4.63 -14.79 2.21
N PRO A 50 4.70 -15.81 3.08
CA PRO A 50 5.98 -16.41 3.47
C PRO A 50 6.73 -17.09 2.32
N LEU A 51 6.04 -17.68 1.36
CA LEU A 51 6.69 -18.35 0.22
C LEU A 51 7.30 -17.34 -0.75
N ALA A 52 6.56 -16.27 -1.09
CA ALA A 52 7.09 -15.20 -1.92
C ALA A 52 8.23 -14.44 -1.21
N TYR A 53 8.16 -14.28 0.12
CA TYR A 53 9.20 -13.68 0.93
C TYR A 53 10.50 -14.49 0.88
N ALA A 54 10.43 -15.81 1.05
CA ALA A 54 11.60 -16.70 0.96
C ALA A 54 12.29 -16.62 -0.41
N GLU A 55 11.51 -16.48 -1.48
CA GLU A 55 12.00 -16.33 -2.85
C GLU A 55 12.37 -14.89 -3.23
N LYS A 56 12.19 -13.91 -2.34
CA LYS A 56 12.38 -12.49 -2.60
C LYS A 56 11.62 -12.00 -3.84
N LYS A 57 10.45 -12.56 -4.08
CA LYS A 57 9.57 -12.22 -5.20
C LYS A 57 8.35 -11.46 -4.71
N ARG A 58 7.77 -10.66 -5.59
CA ARG A 58 6.53 -9.96 -5.30
C ARG A 58 5.38 -10.94 -4.96
N TYR A 59 5.23 -11.98 -5.76
CA TYR A 59 4.33 -13.12 -5.57
C TYR A 59 4.85 -14.32 -6.38
N LEU A 60 4.34 -15.51 -6.13
CA LEU A 60 4.72 -16.71 -6.88
C LEU A 60 3.72 -16.99 -8.01
N LYS A 61 2.47 -17.29 -7.68
CA LYS A 61 1.42 -17.61 -8.64
C LYS A 61 0.39 -16.49 -8.77
N ASP A 62 -0.13 -16.04 -7.66
CA ASP A 62 -1.18 -15.03 -7.60
C ASP A 62 -0.75 -13.84 -6.75
N ASN A 63 -0.98 -12.60 -7.26
CA ASN A 63 -0.75 -11.43 -6.44
C ASN A 63 -1.75 -11.40 -5.28
N LEU A 64 -1.25 -11.67 -4.05
CA LEU A 64 -2.07 -11.74 -2.84
C LEU A 64 -2.90 -10.46 -2.66
N ASN A 65 -2.35 -9.30 -2.97
CA ASN A 65 -3.04 -8.00 -2.90
C ASN A 65 -3.95 -7.72 -4.12
N ARG A 66 -4.35 -8.75 -4.87
CA ARG A 66 -5.35 -8.70 -5.94
C ARG A 66 -6.41 -9.80 -5.81
N ILE A 67 -6.18 -10.76 -4.90
CA ILE A 67 -7.07 -11.89 -4.63
C ILE A 67 -7.53 -11.92 -3.16
N PHE A 68 -7.41 -10.83 -2.44
CA PHE A 68 -7.63 -10.75 -0.99
C PHE A 68 -9.11 -10.90 -0.63
N ARG A 69 -9.59 -12.14 -0.66
CA ARG A 69 -10.96 -12.56 -0.33
C ARG A 69 -11.00 -14.05 0.02
N PRO A 70 -11.95 -14.48 0.85
CA PRO A 70 -12.16 -15.91 1.11
C PRO A 70 -12.51 -16.66 -0.17
N SER A 71 -11.92 -17.86 -0.34
CA SER A 71 -12.23 -18.81 -1.41
C SER A 71 -12.49 -20.18 -0.80
N SER A 72 -13.58 -20.83 -1.22
CA SER A 72 -13.90 -22.21 -0.82
C SER A 72 -13.02 -23.24 -1.53
N ALA A 73 -12.43 -22.88 -2.69
CA ALA A 73 -11.55 -23.73 -3.48
C ALA A 73 -10.27 -22.94 -3.87
N PRO A 74 -9.32 -22.71 -2.94
CA PRO A 74 -8.10 -21.99 -3.23
C PRO A 74 -7.20 -22.81 -4.17
N THR A 75 -6.76 -22.19 -5.28
CA THR A 75 -5.95 -22.84 -6.33
C THR A 75 -4.46 -22.50 -6.24
N SER A 76 -4.06 -21.65 -5.28
CA SER A 76 -2.67 -21.29 -5.01
C SER A 76 -2.44 -21.17 -3.51
N ASP A 77 -1.18 -21.11 -3.10
CA ASP A 77 -0.81 -20.85 -1.71
C ASP A 77 -1.20 -19.45 -1.29
N GLU A 78 -1.04 -18.45 -2.16
CA GLU A 78 -1.51 -17.11 -1.90
C GLU A 78 -3.03 -17.06 -1.65
N ALA A 79 -3.83 -17.86 -2.36
CA ALA A 79 -5.26 -17.97 -2.09
C ALA A 79 -5.56 -18.64 -0.73
N ARG A 80 -4.72 -19.58 -0.29
CA ARG A 80 -4.80 -20.16 1.06
C ARG A 80 -4.43 -19.14 2.12
N PHE A 81 -3.36 -18.38 1.90
CA PHE A 81 -2.96 -17.27 2.79
C PHE A 81 -4.06 -16.21 2.87
N ALA A 82 -4.67 -15.81 1.74
CA ALA A 82 -5.81 -14.90 1.74
C ALA A 82 -6.93 -15.37 2.66
N ASN A 83 -7.25 -16.66 2.67
CA ASN A 83 -8.27 -17.25 3.56
C ASN A 83 -7.91 -17.06 5.05
N ILE A 84 -6.63 -17.19 5.41
CA ILE A 84 -6.16 -17.02 6.79
C ILE A 84 -6.20 -15.55 7.17
N LEU A 85 -5.62 -14.69 6.33
CA LEU A 85 -5.48 -13.26 6.56
C LEU A 85 -6.84 -12.56 6.63
N CYS A 86 -7.79 -12.94 5.77
CA CYS A 86 -9.16 -12.44 5.83
C CYS A 86 -9.81 -12.69 7.20
N ARG A 87 -9.58 -13.86 7.82
CA ARG A 87 -10.11 -14.16 9.17
C ARG A 87 -9.50 -13.27 10.25
N LEU A 88 -8.26 -12.83 10.09
CA LEU A 88 -7.65 -11.85 11.00
C LEU A 88 -8.27 -10.48 10.81
N VAL A 89 -8.46 -10.04 9.56
CA VAL A 89 -9.15 -8.78 9.24
C VAL A 89 -10.59 -8.78 9.75
N ASP A 90 -11.31 -9.89 9.67
CA ASP A 90 -12.69 -10.00 10.20
C ASP A 90 -12.75 -9.68 11.70
N ARG A 91 -11.69 -9.95 12.46
CA ARG A 91 -11.62 -9.83 13.92
C ARG A 91 -10.97 -8.54 14.43
N CYS A 92 -10.38 -7.71 13.57
CA CYS A 92 -9.80 -6.44 13.99
C CYS A 92 -10.81 -5.29 13.96
N ASP A 93 -10.47 -4.15 14.55
CA ASP A 93 -11.20 -2.88 14.42
C ASP A 93 -10.51 -1.95 13.44
N ALA A 94 -9.17 -1.98 13.39
CA ALA A 94 -8.35 -1.19 12.50
C ALA A 94 -7.26 -2.06 11.85
N PHE A 95 -6.92 -1.74 10.60
CA PHE A 95 -5.98 -2.52 9.79
C PHE A 95 -4.98 -1.60 9.07
N LEU A 96 -3.69 -1.85 9.28
CA LEU A 96 -2.59 -1.19 8.59
C LEU A 96 -1.85 -2.20 7.70
N ASP A 97 -1.72 -1.90 6.42
CA ASP A 97 -0.94 -2.67 5.45
C ASP A 97 0.34 -1.92 5.09
N ILE A 98 1.51 -2.53 5.30
CA ILE A 98 2.80 -1.89 5.11
C ILE A 98 3.46 -2.44 3.86
N HIS A 99 3.74 -1.54 2.92
CA HIS A 99 4.31 -1.80 1.61
C HIS A 99 5.53 -0.93 1.33
N SER A 100 6.18 -1.20 0.21
CA SER A 100 7.18 -0.34 -0.43
C SER A 100 7.06 -0.46 -1.96
N ILE A 101 7.66 0.49 -2.70
CA ILE A 101 7.53 0.58 -4.15
C ILE A 101 8.85 0.30 -4.88
N THR A 102 8.75 -0.01 -6.18
CA THR A 102 9.92 -0.24 -7.04
C THR A 102 10.62 1.06 -7.45
N ALA A 103 9.83 2.10 -7.75
CA ALA A 103 10.37 3.39 -8.19
C ALA A 103 10.96 4.19 -7.02
N ALA A 104 11.93 5.06 -7.31
CA ALA A 104 12.37 6.07 -6.36
C ALA A 104 11.24 7.09 -6.14
N GLY A 105 11.00 7.45 -4.88
CA GLY A 105 9.97 8.41 -4.50
C GLY A 105 9.79 8.49 -2.99
N ASP A 106 9.11 9.54 -2.55
CA ASP A 106 8.81 9.76 -1.15
C ASP A 106 7.75 8.77 -0.64
N PRO A 107 7.74 8.46 0.65
CA PRO A 107 6.68 7.68 1.29
C PRO A 107 5.31 8.35 1.13
N PHE A 108 4.27 7.53 0.96
CA PHE A 108 2.90 8.01 0.82
C PHE A 108 1.85 7.02 1.33
N LEU A 109 0.61 7.48 1.48
CA LEU A 109 -0.52 6.64 1.85
C LEU A 109 -1.43 6.36 0.66
N TYR A 110 -2.09 5.20 0.69
CA TYR A 110 -3.38 5.00 0.06
C TYR A 110 -4.49 5.17 1.09
N ILE A 111 -5.40 6.11 0.83
CA ILE A 111 -6.66 6.27 1.56
C ILE A 111 -7.79 5.89 0.60
N ASP A 112 -7.91 4.61 0.30
CA ASP A 112 -8.87 4.12 -0.69
C ASP A 112 -10.31 4.46 -0.29
N PHE A 113 -10.56 4.52 1.01
CA PHE A 113 -11.86 4.85 1.58
C PHE A 113 -11.71 6.01 2.58
N PRO A 114 -11.79 7.27 2.12
CA PRO A 114 -11.48 8.46 2.90
C PRO A 114 -12.58 8.84 3.91
N THR A 115 -12.92 7.91 4.81
CA THR A 115 -13.82 8.17 5.93
C THR A 115 -13.22 9.21 6.88
N PRO A 116 -14.01 9.91 7.71
CA PRO A 116 -13.47 10.82 8.72
C PRO A 116 -12.45 10.14 9.67
N ARG A 117 -12.68 8.87 10.01
CA ARG A 117 -11.77 8.08 10.89
C ARG A 117 -10.46 7.76 10.19
N ASN A 118 -10.50 7.27 8.93
CA ASN A 118 -9.30 7.01 8.15
C ASN A 118 -8.49 8.29 7.91
N ARG A 119 -9.14 9.42 7.62
CA ARG A 119 -8.47 10.72 7.47
C ARG A 119 -7.84 11.22 8.78
N ALA A 120 -8.50 11.01 9.93
CA ALA A 120 -7.93 11.35 11.23
C ALA A 120 -6.68 10.53 11.54
N TRP A 121 -6.73 9.23 11.22
CA TRP A 121 -5.59 8.33 11.38
C TRP A 121 -4.46 8.68 10.38
N ALA A 122 -4.78 8.92 9.12
CA ALA A 122 -3.81 9.31 8.08
C ALA A 122 -3.00 10.56 8.46
N LYS A 123 -3.59 11.53 9.19
CA LYS A 123 -2.87 12.71 9.70
C LYS A 123 -1.80 12.38 10.74
N THR A 124 -1.70 11.15 11.20
CA THR A 124 -0.62 10.71 12.10
C THR A 124 0.50 9.98 11.37
N MET A 125 0.35 9.70 10.07
CA MET A 125 1.34 8.97 9.29
C MET A 125 2.51 9.87 8.86
N PRO A 126 3.76 9.35 8.85
CA PRO A 126 4.95 10.12 8.52
C PRO A 126 5.12 10.28 7.00
N VAL A 127 4.13 10.88 6.34
CA VAL A 127 4.09 11.04 4.88
C VAL A 127 3.63 12.44 4.47
N HIS A 128 3.99 12.85 3.25
CA HIS A 128 3.61 14.14 2.67
C HIS A 128 2.55 14.03 1.56
N HIS A 129 2.24 12.82 1.12
CA HIS A 129 1.26 12.55 0.09
C HIS A 129 0.28 11.46 0.51
N ALA A 130 -0.98 11.62 0.11
CA ALA A 130 -2.00 10.59 0.24
C ALA A 130 -2.74 10.43 -1.08
N ILE A 131 -2.77 9.22 -1.61
CA ILE A 131 -3.44 8.87 -2.85
C ILE A 131 -4.85 8.40 -2.53
N VAL A 132 -5.83 8.91 -3.28
CA VAL A 132 -7.24 8.56 -3.16
C VAL A 132 -7.82 8.20 -4.52
N GLY A 133 -8.91 7.39 -4.54
CA GLY A 133 -9.66 7.09 -5.76
C GLY A 133 -9.20 5.86 -6.52
N TRP A 134 -8.45 4.96 -5.89
CA TRP A 134 -8.07 3.67 -6.46
C TRP A 134 -9.29 2.81 -6.84
N PRO A 135 -10.29 2.57 -5.98
CA PRO A 135 -11.45 1.76 -6.30
C PRO A 135 -12.27 2.34 -7.46
N GLU A 136 -12.45 3.66 -7.49
CA GLU A 136 -13.17 4.38 -8.53
C GLU A 136 -12.45 4.28 -9.89
N LEU A 137 -11.12 4.40 -9.89
CA LEU A 137 -10.33 4.26 -11.10
C LEU A 137 -10.44 2.84 -11.67
N TYR A 138 -10.31 1.80 -10.84
CA TYR A 138 -10.44 0.41 -11.26
C TYR A 138 -11.84 0.09 -11.80
N LYS A 139 -12.88 0.63 -11.18
CA LYS A 139 -14.26 0.53 -11.67
C LYS A 139 -14.39 1.16 -13.06
N LYS A 140 -13.88 2.39 -13.24
CA LYS A 140 -13.87 3.11 -14.52
C LYS A 140 -13.14 2.35 -15.61
N MET A 141 -12.00 1.74 -15.27
CA MET A 141 -11.17 0.96 -16.19
C MET A 141 -11.72 -0.46 -16.45
N ARG A 142 -12.90 -0.82 -15.90
CA ARG A 142 -13.48 -2.17 -15.95
C ARG A 142 -12.53 -3.27 -15.46
N ARG A 143 -11.66 -2.96 -14.49
CA ARG A 143 -10.67 -3.86 -13.90
C ARG A 143 -11.06 -4.34 -12.49
N LEU A 144 -12.35 -4.43 -12.18
CA LEU A 144 -12.88 -4.80 -10.86
C LEU A 144 -12.37 -6.15 -10.34
N LYS A 145 -12.00 -7.08 -11.23
CA LYS A 145 -11.40 -8.36 -10.82
C LYS A 145 -10.03 -8.19 -10.15
N ARG A 146 -9.36 -7.03 -10.34
CA ARG A 146 -8.07 -6.67 -9.72
C ARG A 146 -8.22 -5.76 -8.48
N ALA A 147 -9.45 -5.43 -8.08
CA ALA A 147 -9.76 -4.56 -6.95
C ALA A 147 -10.04 -5.35 -5.65
N TYR A 148 -9.47 -6.55 -5.51
CA TYR A 148 -9.55 -7.34 -4.28
C TYR A 148 -8.22 -7.25 -3.53
N ASP A 149 -7.86 -6.03 -3.11
CA ASP A 149 -6.76 -5.78 -2.20
C ASP A 149 -7.19 -5.88 -0.73
N SER A 150 -6.21 -5.82 0.15
CA SER A 150 -6.39 -5.96 1.60
C SER A 150 -7.29 -4.86 2.19
N THR A 151 -7.08 -3.59 1.78
CA THR A 151 -7.86 -2.44 2.27
C THR A 151 -9.29 -2.45 1.75
N THR A 152 -9.51 -2.88 0.50
CA THR A 152 -10.86 -3.09 -0.04
C THR A 152 -11.63 -4.15 0.77
N TYR A 153 -10.97 -5.24 1.14
CA TYR A 153 -11.59 -6.25 1.99
C TYR A 153 -11.92 -5.71 3.38
N ALA A 154 -10.95 -5.04 4.03
CA ALA A 154 -11.12 -4.44 5.34
C ALA A 154 -12.28 -3.43 5.36
N HIS A 155 -12.37 -2.56 4.36
CA HIS A 155 -13.48 -1.61 4.23
C HIS A 155 -14.84 -2.30 4.09
N LYS A 156 -14.95 -3.35 3.26
CA LYS A 156 -16.18 -4.14 3.13
C LYS A 156 -16.62 -4.75 4.47
N LYS A 157 -15.67 -5.01 5.36
CA LYS A 157 -15.89 -5.48 6.74
C LYS A 157 -16.06 -4.34 7.75
N ARG A 158 -16.18 -3.08 7.26
CA ARG A 158 -16.37 -1.87 8.06
C ARG A 158 -15.23 -1.60 9.05
N LYS A 159 -13.99 -1.97 8.67
CA LYS A 159 -12.79 -1.69 9.45
C LYS A 159 -12.21 -0.33 9.04
N ASP A 160 -11.60 0.37 9.99
CA ASP A 160 -10.71 1.47 9.64
C ASP A 160 -9.47 0.88 8.97
N CYS A 161 -9.03 1.43 7.85
CA CYS A 161 -7.90 0.84 7.14
C CYS A 161 -7.08 1.89 6.38
N LEU A 162 -5.77 1.69 6.40
CA LEU A 162 -4.79 2.43 5.61
C LEU A 162 -3.77 1.46 5.01
N LEU A 163 -3.21 1.84 3.87
CA LEU A 163 -2.03 1.23 3.30
C LEU A 163 -0.94 2.30 3.21
N ILE A 164 0.26 2.00 3.69
CA ILE A 164 1.42 2.89 3.58
C ILE A 164 2.47 2.28 2.65
N GLU A 165 2.96 3.10 1.72
CA GLU A 165 4.15 2.83 0.92
C GLU A 165 5.31 3.59 1.55
N CYS A 166 6.29 2.86 2.10
CA CYS A 166 7.36 3.42 2.91
C CYS A 166 8.57 3.93 2.11
N GLY A 167 8.43 4.11 0.81
CA GLY A 167 9.50 4.48 -0.11
C GLY A 167 9.95 3.30 -0.98
N GLN A 168 11.13 3.41 -1.61
CA GLN A 168 11.65 2.36 -2.47
C GLN A 168 12.05 1.10 -1.68
N HIS A 169 11.95 -0.09 -2.29
CA HIS A 169 12.27 -1.38 -1.64
C HIS A 169 13.67 -1.43 -1.00
N SER A 170 14.67 -0.78 -1.61
CA SER A 170 16.06 -0.74 -1.15
C SER A 170 16.43 0.52 -0.35
N ASP A 171 15.45 1.37 -0.04
CA ASP A 171 15.69 2.56 0.75
C ASP A 171 15.97 2.17 2.22
N ILE A 172 17.12 2.56 2.72
CA ILE A 172 17.55 2.27 4.07
C ILE A 172 16.64 2.90 5.15
N GLU A 173 15.94 3.97 4.80
CA GLU A 173 15.01 4.66 5.69
C GLU A 173 13.62 4.01 5.72
N ALA A 174 13.27 3.17 4.73
CA ALA A 174 11.93 2.58 4.63
C ALA A 174 11.51 1.79 5.89
N PRO A 175 12.37 0.99 6.55
CA PRO A 175 12.02 0.33 7.81
C PRO A 175 11.78 1.30 8.97
N ALA A 176 12.51 2.43 9.02
CA ALA A 176 12.32 3.44 10.06
C ALA A 176 10.99 4.17 9.87
N ILE A 177 10.61 4.48 8.63
CA ILE A 177 9.31 5.07 8.28
C ILE A 177 8.18 4.11 8.62
N ALA A 178 8.30 2.82 8.26
CA ALA A 178 7.35 1.78 8.64
C ALA A 178 7.18 1.70 10.16
N TYR A 179 8.28 1.69 10.90
CA TYR A 179 8.26 1.65 12.36
C TYR A 179 7.58 2.88 12.98
N GLN A 180 7.86 4.08 12.46
CA GLN A 180 7.20 5.31 12.91
C GLN A 180 5.70 5.29 12.62
N ALA A 181 5.27 4.77 11.46
CA ALA A 181 3.86 4.60 11.12
C ALA A 181 3.16 3.63 12.10
N ILE A 182 3.84 2.55 12.48
CA ILE A 182 3.35 1.60 13.49
C ILE A 182 3.17 2.29 14.84
N LEU A 183 4.20 2.98 15.34
CA LEU A 183 4.13 3.69 16.64
C LEU A 183 3.03 4.73 16.65
N ASN A 184 2.92 5.53 15.59
CA ASN A 184 1.86 6.53 15.47
C ASN A 184 0.46 5.90 15.43
N SER A 185 0.32 4.71 14.86
CA SER A 185 -0.94 3.95 14.90
C SER A 185 -1.26 3.47 16.31
N LEU A 186 -0.28 2.92 17.04
CA LEU A 186 -0.45 2.52 18.43
C LEU A 186 -0.89 3.70 19.32
N TYR A 187 -0.29 4.87 19.13
CA TYR A 187 -0.68 6.11 19.82
C TYR A 187 -2.07 6.59 19.40
N HIS A 188 -2.37 6.58 18.11
CA HIS A 188 -3.67 7.04 17.57
C HIS A 188 -4.84 6.27 18.16
N PHE A 189 -4.71 4.94 18.22
CA PHE A 189 -5.74 4.08 18.81
C PHE A 189 -5.63 3.95 20.34
N GLY A 190 -4.63 4.58 20.94
CA GLY A 190 -4.39 4.59 22.39
C GLY A 190 -4.03 3.21 22.95
N LEU A 191 -3.40 2.34 22.14
CA LEU A 191 -2.94 1.03 22.59
C LEU A 191 -1.75 1.16 23.54
N VAL A 192 -0.92 2.18 23.36
CA VAL A 192 0.23 2.49 24.21
C VAL A 192 0.13 3.92 24.73
N LYS A 193 0.85 4.22 25.83
CA LYS A 193 0.92 5.57 26.39
C LYS A 193 1.80 6.46 25.51
N GLY A 194 1.27 7.59 25.08
CA GLY A 194 1.97 8.56 24.26
C GLY A 194 1.01 9.35 23.38
N ARG A 195 1.58 10.09 22.45
CA ARG A 195 0.82 10.91 21.50
C ARG A 195 1.41 10.73 20.10
N ALA A 196 0.55 10.47 19.14
CA ALA A 196 0.94 10.44 17.74
C ALA A 196 1.39 11.82 17.26
N SER A 197 2.45 11.86 16.49
CA SER A 197 2.83 13.04 15.72
C SER A 197 1.70 13.39 14.74
N ARG A 198 1.56 14.68 14.40
CA ARG A 198 0.59 15.11 13.39
C ARG A 198 1.34 15.64 12.17
N HIS A 199 0.93 15.14 11.03
CA HIS A 199 1.49 15.51 9.73
C HIS A 199 0.38 16.09 8.84
N SER A 200 0.78 16.99 7.94
CA SER A 200 -0.06 17.41 6.83
C SER A 200 0.37 16.69 5.56
N TYR A 201 -0.58 16.29 4.75
CA TYR A 201 -0.33 15.66 3.46
C TYR A 201 -1.15 16.34 2.37
N LYS A 202 -0.64 16.28 1.14
CA LYS A 202 -1.38 16.69 -0.06
C LYS A 202 -2.13 15.48 -0.61
N GLU A 203 -3.43 15.64 -0.90
CA GLU A 203 -4.18 14.57 -1.55
C GLU A 203 -3.94 14.56 -3.05
N ILE A 204 -3.69 13.37 -3.60
CA ILE A 204 -3.56 13.10 -5.02
C ILE A 204 -4.70 12.20 -5.44
N VAL A 205 -5.60 12.70 -6.29
CA VAL A 205 -6.72 11.90 -6.81
C VAL A 205 -6.29 11.16 -8.06
N MET A 206 -6.37 9.85 -8.05
CA MET A 206 -6.10 9.00 -9.22
C MET A 206 -7.06 9.30 -10.36
N LYS A 207 -6.54 9.48 -11.57
CA LYS A 207 -7.32 9.89 -12.75
C LYS A 207 -7.18 8.96 -13.95
N ALA A 208 -6.02 8.35 -14.14
CA ALA A 208 -5.74 7.43 -15.23
C ALA A 208 -4.77 6.34 -14.79
N GLY A 209 -4.76 5.23 -15.51
CA GLY A 209 -3.82 4.14 -15.30
C GLY A 209 -3.51 3.47 -16.63
N TYR A 210 -2.29 3.00 -16.78
CA TYR A 210 -1.79 2.36 -17.99
C TYR A 210 -1.19 1.01 -17.63
N PHE A 211 -1.47 0.03 -18.48
CA PHE A 211 -0.96 -1.34 -18.37
C PHE A 211 -0.02 -1.58 -19.52
N ARG A 212 1.09 -2.24 -19.27
CA ARG A 212 2.06 -2.56 -20.33
C ARG A 212 1.42 -3.53 -21.32
N GLN A 213 1.41 -3.17 -22.61
CA GLN A 213 0.78 -3.97 -23.66
C GLN A 213 1.76 -4.87 -24.38
N HIS A 214 3.03 -4.42 -24.52
CA HIS A 214 4.06 -5.15 -25.25
C HIS A 214 5.43 -5.04 -24.57
N GLN A 215 6.30 -6.05 -24.73
CA GLN A 215 7.63 -6.04 -24.11
C GLN A 215 8.54 -4.90 -24.60
N LYS A 216 8.36 -4.43 -25.84
CA LYS A 216 9.12 -3.31 -26.40
C LYS A 216 8.59 -1.93 -26.00
N ASP A 217 7.42 -1.88 -25.36
CA ASP A 217 6.92 -0.62 -24.80
C ASP A 217 7.87 -0.13 -23.72
N HIS A 218 8.17 1.16 -23.69
CA HIS A 218 9.10 1.72 -22.73
C HIS A 218 8.76 3.17 -22.35
N PHE A 219 9.26 3.60 -21.22
CA PHE A 219 9.21 5.00 -20.81
C PHE A 219 10.30 5.80 -21.55
N PRO A 220 10.03 7.06 -21.94
CA PRO A 220 11.02 7.92 -22.56
C PRO A 220 12.17 8.31 -21.62
N GLN A 221 11.94 8.21 -20.33
CA GLN A 221 12.88 8.52 -19.25
C GLN A 221 12.58 7.65 -18.01
N ASN A 222 13.44 7.69 -17.02
CA ASN A 222 13.22 6.99 -15.76
C ASN A 222 12.32 7.85 -14.83
N TRP A 223 11.01 7.67 -14.97
CA TRP A 223 10.03 8.35 -14.12
C TRP A 223 10.23 8.04 -12.65
N LYS A 224 10.19 9.09 -11.82
CA LYS A 224 10.10 8.97 -10.36
C LYS A 224 8.63 9.00 -9.92
N ASP A 225 8.37 8.44 -8.75
CA ASP A 225 7.04 8.57 -8.14
C ASP A 225 6.78 10.04 -7.76
N HIS A 226 5.53 10.47 -7.92
CA HIS A 226 5.08 11.86 -7.73
C HIS A 226 5.77 12.91 -8.64
N GLU A 227 6.51 12.50 -9.68
CA GLU A 227 7.12 13.41 -10.63
C GLU A 227 6.03 14.22 -11.37
N PRO A 228 6.14 15.56 -11.41
CA PRO A 228 5.18 16.41 -12.11
C PRO A 228 5.21 16.16 -13.61
N ILE A 229 4.03 16.16 -14.23
CA ILE A 229 3.86 16.06 -15.69
C ILE A 229 2.97 17.19 -16.20
N ARG A 230 3.21 17.59 -17.45
CA ARG A 230 2.38 18.56 -18.18
C ARG A 230 1.51 17.87 -19.23
N LYS A 231 0.31 18.40 -19.46
CA LYS A 231 -0.55 17.95 -20.55
C LYS A 231 0.21 17.95 -21.89
N GLY A 232 0.14 16.83 -22.61
CA GLY A 232 0.83 16.63 -23.88
C GLY A 232 2.23 16.04 -23.77
N GLU A 233 2.79 15.93 -22.57
CA GLU A 233 4.10 15.31 -22.33
C GLU A 233 4.05 13.80 -22.67
N VAL A 234 5.10 13.28 -23.32
CA VAL A 234 5.18 11.87 -23.71
C VAL A 234 5.48 11.02 -22.48
N LEU A 235 4.57 10.13 -22.14
CA LEU A 235 4.67 9.24 -20.98
C LEU A 235 5.21 7.86 -21.36
N ILE A 236 4.80 7.35 -22.51
CA ILE A 236 5.07 5.99 -22.98
C ILE A 236 5.36 6.05 -24.47
N ARG A 237 6.33 5.27 -24.92
CA ARG A 237 6.58 4.92 -26.32
C ARG A 237 6.17 3.48 -26.56
N GLU A 238 5.26 3.26 -27.49
CA GLU A 238 4.73 1.94 -27.80
C GLU A 238 5.56 1.24 -28.88
N ALA A 239 5.52 -0.08 -28.90
CA ALA A 239 6.27 -0.92 -29.81
C ALA A 239 5.97 -0.66 -31.30
N ASN A 240 4.78 -0.15 -31.61
CA ASN A 240 4.32 0.22 -32.95
C ASN A 240 4.78 1.63 -33.39
N GLY A 241 5.55 2.34 -32.57
CA GLY A 241 6.01 3.70 -32.82
C GLY A 241 5.06 4.80 -32.35
N SER A 242 3.87 4.47 -31.87
CA SER A 242 2.98 5.47 -31.29
C SER A 242 3.42 5.93 -29.89
N VAL A 243 2.81 6.99 -29.38
CA VAL A 243 3.13 7.55 -28.07
C VAL A 243 1.86 7.80 -27.27
N ILE A 244 1.91 7.50 -25.98
CA ILE A 244 0.89 7.92 -25.03
C ILE A 244 1.35 9.21 -24.38
N LYS A 245 0.51 10.24 -24.46
CA LYS A 245 0.76 11.55 -23.87
C LYS A 245 -0.09 11.79 -22.64
N ALA A 246 0.41 12.62 -21.71
CA ALA A 246 -0.33 13.05 -20.54
C ALA A 246 -1.61 13.78 -20.95
N PRO A 247 -2.80 13.34 -20.49
CA PRO A 247 -4.08 13.95 -20.85
C PRO A 247 -4.37 15.23 -20.06
N PHE A 248 -3.59 15.52 -19.02
CA PHE A 248 -3.72 16.67 -18.13
C PHE A 248 -2.40 16.95 -17.38
N ASP A 249 -2.30 18.11 -16.74
CA ASP A 249 -1.25 18.42 -15.77
C ASP A 249 -1.49 17.65 -14.49
N GLY A 250 -0.47 16.98 -13.97
CA GLY A 250 -0.58 16.12 -12.80
C GLY A 250 0.74 15.56 -12.32
N VAL A 251 0.69 14.37 -11.77
CA VAL A 251 1.86 13.64 -11.29
C VAL A 251 1.80 12.17 -11.71
N ILE A 252 2.96 11.58 -11.90
CA ILE A 252 3.16 10.14 -12.05
C ILE A 252 2.89 9.45 -10.71
N ILE A 253 2.32 8.26 -10.74
CA ILE A 253 2.11 7.43 -9.54
C ILE A 253 2.58 6.02 -9.87
N MET A 254 3.48 5.47 -9.04
CA MET A 254 4.00 4.10 -9.09
C MET A 254 4.48 3.65 -10.48
N PRO A 255 5.41 4.35 -11.14
CA PRO A 255 5.95 3.90 -12.40
C PRO A 255 6.78 2.62 -12.21
N LYS A 256 6.57 1.62 -13.06
CA LYS A 256 7.24 0.31 -12.98
C LYS A 256 7.88 -0.01 -14.32
N ALA A 257 9.08 0.50 -14.60
CA ALA A 257 9.75 0.33 -15.90
C ALA A 257 9.84 -1.13 -16.36
N THR A 258 9.98 -2.07 -15.43
CA THR A 258 10.11 -3.51 -15.66
C THR A 258 8.81 -4.30 -15.49
N ALA A 259 7.64 -3.65 -15.46
CA ALA A 259 6.37 -4.35 -15.30
C ALA A 259 6.20 -5.44 -16.38
N PRO A 260 5.71 -6.64 -16.03
CA PRO A 260 5.32 -7.65 -17.02
C PRO A 260 4.23 -7.13 -17.95
N VAL A 261 4.15 -7.71 -19.17
CA VAL A 261 3.04 -7.43 -20.09
C VAL A 261 1.72 -7.79 -19.44
N GLY A 262 0.75 -6.88 -19.53
CA GLY A 262 -0.57 -7.01 -18.89
C GLY A 262 -0.67 -6.53 -17.46
N ASP A 263 0.46 -6.18 -16.82
CA ASP A 263 0.47 -5.63 -15.46
C ASP A 263 0.37 -4.10 -15.43
N ASP A 264 0.07 -3.60 -14.22
CA ASP A 264 0.05 -2.18 -13.91
C ASP A 264 1.42 -1.58 -14.23
N TRP A 265 1.43 -0.51 -15.03
CA TRP A 265 2.67 0.09 -15.51
C TRP A 265 2.95 1.45 -14.93
N LEU A 266 1.99 2.36 -15.00
CA LEU A 266 2.00 3.63 -14.30
C LEU A 266 0.57 4.15 -14.12
N TYR A 267 0.41 5.04 -13.15
CA TYR A 267 -0.84 5.78 -12.95
C TYR A 267 -0.57 7.28 -12.97
N LEU A 268 -1.64 8.05 -13.18
CA LEU A 268 -1.60 9.50 -13.16
C LEU A 268 -2.60 10.02 -12.12
N GLY A 269 -2.16 11.01 -11.37
CA GLY A 269 -3.00 11.71 -10.40
C GLY A 269 -3.01 13.21 -10.59
N ARG A 270 -4.03 13.85 -10.00
CA ARG A 270 -4.07 15.31 -9.81
C ARG A 270 -3.93 15.63 -8.34
N VAL A 271 -3.01 16.51 -8.01
CA VAL A 271 -2.90 17.08 -6.65
C VAL A 271 -4.14 17.94 -6.41
N LEU A 272 -4.89 17.65 -5.35
CA LEU A 272 -5.96 18.53 -4.91
C LEU A 272 -5.34 19.84 -4.37
N ARG A 273 -5.82 20.95 -4.86
CA ARG A 273 -5.52 22.25 -4.24
C ARG A 273 -6.27 22.31 -2.91
N PRO A 274 -5.65 22.84 -1.85
CA PRO A 274 -6.30 23.03 -0.55
C PRO A 274 -7.51 23.94 -0.65
#